data_646b5f332c2cd82bde6e72d1790e0447
#
_entry.id   646b5f332c2cd82bde6e72d1790e0447
#
_cell.length_a   1.000
_cell.length_b   1.000
_cell.length_c   1.000
_cell.angle_alpha   90.00
_cell.angle_beta   90.00
_cell.angle_gamma   90.00
#
_symmetry.space_group_name_H-M   'P 1'
#
loop_
_entity.id
_entity.type
_entity.pdbx_description
1 polymer ?
#
loop_
_entity_poly.entity_id
_entity_poly.type
_entity_poly.pdbx_seq_one_letter_code
_entity_poly.pdbx_strand_id
1 'polypeptide(L)'
;DNPGLATIPLVDNTGFGINTTALTDLGVKGAYAVIDNNDLKLSLGASVKLYKGAGLNRFESNGYNLIYNNNPSNPTITATNINWDLYTNLNPEKSLNDYGFGDFFGGATGFGGDFGAELTLKEASGDKPYFLKFGASVNDIGAIKYKDIHRLHIIGTGAAIDTNEIDIFDLNSTANYLRSRGYNTTLTTSSVSQGLPTNLNLYADYAITKRFFVSANGLINLANTNSTNPYYHSFVGLVPRFESKWVDVSVPLTYNFMSQDFKPGLALRLGPLSIGSDDLKILFTESKGANIYA
;
A
#
# COMPACT_ATOMS: atom_id res chain seq x y z
N ASP A 1 -51.85 1.43 14.54
CA ASP A 1 -50.91 1.38 13.41
C ASP A 1 -49.51 1.68 13.91
N ASN A 2 -48.70 0.64 14.09
CA ASN A 2 -47.30 0.81 14.39
C ASN A 2 -46.63 1.25 13.10
N PRO A 3 -46.03 2.46 13.00
CA PRO A 3 -45.27 2.83 11.83
C PRO A 3 -44.06 1.90 11.73
N GLY A 4 -44.07 1.07 10.70
CA GLY A 4 -43.22 -0.08 10.54
C GLY A 4 -41.77 0.18 10.88
N LEU A 5 -41.17 -0.78 11.56
CA LEU A 5 -39.73 -0.97 11.69
C LEU A 5 -39.12 -0.90 10.29
N ALA A 6 -38.60 0.26 9.94
CA ALA A 6 -37.98 0.45 8.65
C ALA A 6 -36.62 -0.29 8.65
N THR A 7 -36.58 -1.40 7.97
CA THR A 7 -35.32 -2.09 7.68
C THR A 7 -34.67 -1.39 6.51
N ILE A 8 -33.54 -0.74 6.73
CA ILE A 8 -32.81 -0.01 5.69
C ILE A 8 -31.59 -0.85 5.33
N PRO A 9 -31.47 -1.34 4.10
CA PRO A 9 -30.21 -1.93 3.65
C PRO A 9 -29.15 -0.83 3.58
N LEU A 10 -28.07 -0.97 4.36
CA LEU A 10 -26.99 0.01 4.39
C LEU A 10 -25.89 -0.30 3.37
N VAL A 11 -25.70 -1.55 3.01
CA VAL A 11 -24.68 -2.01 2.06
C VAL A 11 -25.22 -3.25 1.34
N ASP A 12 -25.07 -3.29 0.04
CA ASP A 12 -25.46 -4.41 -0.80
C ASP A 12 -24.21 -5.09 -1.37
N ASN A 13 -23.96 -6.32 -0.95
CA ASN A 13 -23.04 -7.31 -1.52
C ASN A 13 -21.66 -6.79 -1.99
N THR A 14 -21.09 -5.83 -1.30
CA THR A 14 -19.80 -5.24 -1.63
C THR A 14 -18.66 -6.01 -0.97
N GLY A 15 -17.69 -6.46 -1.78
CA GLY A 15 -16.46 -7.05 -1.28
C GLY A 15 -15.45 -5.97 -0.86
N PHE A 16 -14.73 -6.19 0.23
CA PHE A 16 -13.55 -5.41 0.60
C PHE A 16 -12.54 -6.29 1.33
N GLY A 17 -11.30 -5.85 1.36
CA GLY A 17 -10.23 -6.55 2.06
C GLY A 17 -9.31 -5.60 2.82
N ILE A 18 -8.85 -6.08 3.97
CA ILE A 18 -7.81 -5.41 4.75
C ILE A 18 -6.68 -6.42 4.90
N ASN A 19 -5.46 -5.99 4.55
CA ASN A 19 -4.27 -6.81 4.67
C ASN A 19 -3.20 -6.05 5.45
N THR A 20 -2.75 -6.63 6.55
CA THR A 20 -1.68 -6.10 7.38
C THR A 20 -0.55 -7.11 7.41
N THR A 21 0.64 -6.68 7.01
CA THR A 21 1.84 -7.52 7.01
C THR A 21 2.99 -6.79 7.70
N ALA A 22 3.76 -7.53 8.49
CA ALA A 22 4.99 -7.06 9.08
C ALA A 22 6.17 -7.84 8.47
N LEU A 23 7.07 -7.12 7.82
CA LEU A 23 8.20 -7.67 7.08
C LEU A 23 9.50 -6.99 7.46
N THR A 24 10.56 -7.76 7.44
CA THR A 24 11.94 -7.26 7.48
C THR A 24 12.63 -7.76 6.21
N ASP A 25 13.36 -6.89 5.55
CA ASP A 25 14.20 -7.27 4.41
C ASP A 25 15.67 -7.03 4.70
N LEU A 26 16.49 -7.89 4.10
CA LEU A 26 17.93 -7.72 4.00
C LEU A 26 18.28 -7.78 2.52
N GLY A 27 18.86 -6.73 1.99
CA GLY A 27 19.16 -6.63 0.57
C GLY A 27 20.60 -6.20 0.29
N VAL A 28 21.08 -6.66 -0.85
CA VAL A 28 22.32 -6.18 -1.47
C VAL A 28 21.97 -5.51 -2.78
N LYS A 29 22.49 -4.30 -2.97
CA LYS A 29 22.29 -3.52 -4.20
C LYS A 29 23.62 -3.06 -4.77
N GLY A 30 23.67 -2.98 -6.10
CA GLY A 30 24.81 -2.45 -6.82
C GLY A 30 24.38 -1.70 -8.07
N ALA A 31 25.19 -0.75 -8.47
CA ALA A 31 25.01 -0.03 -9.72
C ALA A 31 26.38 0.19 -10.38
N TYR A 32 26.39 0.18 -11.70
CA TYR A 32 27.60 0.37 -12.50
C TYR A 32 27.32 1.23 -13.73
N ALA A 33 28.22 2.18 -14.01
CA ALA A 33 28.18 2.95 -15.23
C ALA A 33 28.82 2.13 -16.37
N VAL A 34 27.97 1.58 -17.24
CA VAL A 34 28.42 0.78 -18.39
C VAL A 34 28.97 1.63 -19.53
N ILE A 35 28.51 2.87 -19.63
CA ILE A 35 29.03 3.90 -20.53
C ILE A 35 29.19 5.17 -19.74
N ASP A 36 30.34 5.81 -19.84
CA ASP A 36 30.58 7.13 -19.28
C ASP A 36 31.63 7.86 -20.14
N ASN A 37 31.15 8.67 -21.05
CA ASN A 37 31.96 9.46 -21.97
C ASN A 37 31.55 10.97 -21.91
N ASN A 38 32.05 11.78 -22.80
CA ASN A 38 31.78 13.21 -22.79
C ASN A 38 30.32 13.56 -23.08
N ASP A 39 29.60 12.70 -23.85
CA ASP A 39 28.27 13.01 -24.35
C ASP A 39 27.19 12.40 -23.49
N LEU A 40 27.43 11.18 -22.94
CA LEU A 40 26.42 10.46 -22.19
C LEU A 40 27.02 9.56 -21.10
N LYS A 41 26.17 9.27 -20.10
CA LYS A 41 26.42 8.24 -19.09
C LYS A 41 25.22 7.32 -19.02
N LEU A 42 25.47 6.01 -19.18
CA LEU A 42 24.46 4.96 -18.97
C LEU A 42 24.85 4.14 -17.75
N SER A 43 23.99 4.11 -16.77
CA SER A 43 24.15 3.31 -15.54
C SER A 43 23.09 2.23 -15.47
N LEU A 44 23.49 1.03 -15.05
CA LEU A 44 22.59 -0.08 -14.74
C LEU A 44 22.69 -0.37 -13.24
N GLY A 45 21.56 -0.68 -12.64
CA GLY A 45 21.47 -1.03 -11.23
C GLY A 45 20.57 -2.24 -11.00
N ALA A 46 20.91 -3.03 -10.00
CA ALA A 46 20.09 -4.14 -9.56
C ALA A 46 20.17 -4.32 -8.04
N SER A 47 19.14 -4.87 -7.45
CA SER A 47 19.14 -5.34 -6.07
C SER A 47 18.56 -6.74 -5.95
N VAL A 48 19.00 -7.45 -4.91
CA VAL A 48 18.40 -8.72 -4.46
C VAL A 48 18.05 -8.56 -2.99
N LYS A 49 16.84 -8.94 -2.63
CA LYS A 49 16.27 -8.79 -1.28
C LYS A 49 15.83 -10.16 -0.76
N LEU A 50 16.19 -10.47 0.48
CA LEU A 50 15.67 -11.60 1.24
C LEU A 50 14.66 -11.06 2.24
N TYR A 51 13.44 -11.54 2.17
CA TYR A 51 12.37 -11.15 3.09
C TYR A 51 12.21 -12.19 4.20
N LYS A 52 12.02 -11.68 5.41
CA LYS A 52 11.57 -12.42 6.57
C LYS A 52 10.37 -11.71 7.16
N GLY A 53 9.36 -12.43 7.60
CA GLY A 53 8.14 -11.81 8.09
C GLY A 53 7.70 -12.36 9.43
N ALA A 54 7.13 -11.45 10.22
CA ALA A 54 6.54 -11.77 11.50
C ALA A 54 5.11 -12.23 11.36
N GLY A 55 4.30 -11.51 10.57
CA GLY A 55 2.87 -11.71 10.59
C GLY A 55 2.16 -11.33 9.30
N LEU A 56 1.11 -12.08 9.01
CA LEU A 56 0.06 -11.78 8.07
C LEU A 56 -1.27 -11.81 8.81
N ASN A 57 -1.96 -10.68 8.85
CA ASN A 57 -3.37 -10.63 9.24
C ASN A 57 -4.15 -10.09 8.05
N ARG A 58 -5.14 -10.84 7.60
CA ARG A 58 -5.94 -10.49 6.45
C ARG A 58 -7.40 -10.78 6.71
N PHE A 59 -8.24 -9.82 6.42
CA PHE A 59 -9.68 -9.96 6.37
C PHE A 59 -10.14 -9.75 4.92
N GLU A 60 -10.94 -10.66 4.43
CA GLU A 60 -11.58 -10.57 3.12
C GLU A 60 -13.09 -10.71 3.30
N SER A 61 -13.84 -9.75 2.78
CA SER A 61 -15.27 -9.83 2.60
C SER A 61 -15.57 -10.06 1.13
N ASN A 62 -16.13 -11.20 0.80
CA ASN A 62 -16.57 -11.55 -0.54
C ASN A 62 -18.05 -11.24 -0.77
N GLY A 63 -18.72 -10.74 0.24
CA GLY A 63 -20.11 -10.33 0.20
C GLY A 63 -20.74 -10.30 1.59
N TYR A 64 -21.66 -9.39 1.78
CA TYR A 64 -22.52 -9.27 2.96
C TYR A 64 -23.63 -8.27 2.67
N ASN A 65 -24.73 -8.37 3.41
CA ASN A 65 -25.77 -7.35 3.47
C ASN A 65 -25.84 -6.83 4.89
N LEU A 66 -25.82 -5.52 5.07
CA LEU A 66 -26.10 -4.87 6.34
C LEU A 66 -27.55 -4.42 6.37
N ILE A 67 -28.25 -4.80 7.42
CA ILE A 67 -29.62 -4.40 7.67
C ILE A 67 -29.64 -3.58 8.95
N TYR A 68 -30.03 -2.33 8.82
CA TYR A 68 -30.29 -1.45 9.96
C TYR A 68 -31.74 -1.60 10.39
N ASN A 69 -31.96 -2.02 11.61
CA ASN A 69 -33.26 -2.07 12.23
C ASN A 69 -33.42 -0.85 13.12
N ASN A 70 -34.23 0.11 12.68
CA ASN A 70 -34.51 1.36 13.39
C ASN A 70 -35.59 1.15 14.48
N ASN A 71 -35.35 0.26 15.43
CA ASN A 71 -36.18 0.18 16.61
C ASN A 71 -35.78 1.30 17.60
N PRO A 72 -36.64 2.27 17.91
CA PRO A 72 -36.30 3.37 18.81
C PRO A 72 -35.80 2.94 20.19
N SER A 73 -36.23 1.78 20.65
CA SER A 73 -35.84 1.21 21.96
C SER A 73 -34.55 0.40 21.92
N ASN A 74 -34.17 -0.13 20.75
CA ASN A 74 -32.97 -0.92 20.57
C ASN A 74 -32.59 -0.98 19.09
N PRO A 75 -31.90 0.04 18.55
CA PRO A 75 -31.44 0.00 17.18
C PRO A 75 -30.35 -1.06 17.01
N THR A 76 -30.47 -1.88 15.97
CA THR A 76 -29.51 -2.96 15.71
C THR A 76 -29.04 -2.95 14.26
N ILE A 77 -27.77 -3.31 14.05
CA ILE A 77 -27.21 -3.62 12.74
C ILE A 77 -26.98 -5.12 12.68
N THR A 78 -27.54 -5.77 11.67
CA THR A 78 -27.38 -7.20 11.45
C THR A 78 -26.69 -7.43 10.10
N ALA A 79 -25.65 -8.24 10.10
CA ALA A 79 -25.01 -8.70 8.87
C ALA A 79 -25.69 -10.00 8.42
N THR A 80 -26.12 -10.05 7.17
CA THR A 80 -26.75 -11.23 6.56
C THR A 80 -26.00 -11.63 5.30
N ASN A 81 -26.13 -12.89 4.90
CA ASN A 81 -25.47 -13.44 3.71
C ASN A 81 -23.95 -13.15 3.69
N ILE A 82 -23.33 -13.23 4.85
CA ILE A 82 -21.89 -12.99 4.93
C ILE A 82 -21.11 -14.10 4.24
N ASN A 83 -20.00 -13.69 3.62
CA ASN A 83 -18.99 -14.57 3.04
C ASN A 83 -17.63 -13.93 3.34
N TRP A 84 -17.09 -14.27 4.50
CA TRP A 84 -15.89 -13.66 5.06
C TRP A 84 -14.78 -14.67 5.26
N ASP A 85 -13.56 -14.20 5.09
CA ASP A 85 -12.35 -14.95 5.38
C ASP A 85 -11.44 -14.12 6.30
N LEU A 86 -11.04 -14.73 7.41
CA LEU A 86 -10.00 -14.21 8.30
C LEU A 86 -8.78 -15.10 8.17
N TYR A 87 -7.63 -14.49 7.98
CA TYR A 87 -6.33 -15.17 7.89
C TYR A 87 -5.39 -14.61 8.93
N THR A 88 -4.70 -15.47 9.64
CA THR A 88 -3.62 -15.09 10.55
C THR A 88 -2.56 -16.19 10.63
N ASN A 89 -1.30 -15.81 10.74
CA ASN A 89 -0.23 -16.73 11.13
C ASN A 89 0.21 -16.54 12.58
N LEU A 90 -0.51 -15.73 13.32
CA LEU A 90 -0.31 -15.65 14.76
C LEU A 90 -0.76 -16.95 15.40
N ASN A 91 0.07 -17.50 16.28
CA ASN A 91 -0.28 -18.74 16.99
C ASN A 91 -1.42 -18.42 17.97
N PRO A 92 -2.61 -19.06 17.82
CA PRO A 92 -3.75 -18.80 18.68
C PRO A 92 -3.53 -19.24 20.15
N GLU A 93 -2.45 -20.00 20.41
CA GLU A 93 -2.09 -20.44 21.77
C GLU A 93 -1.13 -19.47 22.47
N LYS A 94 -0.63 -18.43 21.75
CA LYS A 94 0.27 -17.42 22.28
C LYS A 94 -0.45 -16.10 22.53
N SER A 95 -0.26 -15.50 23.70
CA SER A 95 -0.63 -14.10 23.89
C SER A 95 0.37 -13.17 23.21
N LEU A 96 0.01 -11.92 23.00
CA LEU A 96 0.93 -10.92 22.39
C LEU A 96 2.24 -10.77 23.18
N ASN A 97 2.20 -10.97 24.47
CA ASN A 97 3.36 -10.88 25.36
C ASN A 97 4.34 -12.06 25.21
N ASP A 98 3.89 -13.15 24.60
CA ASP A 98 4.69 -14.36 24.38
C ASP A 98 5.49 -14.32 23.08
N TYR A 99 5.29 -13.26 22.26
CA TYR A 99 6.06 -13.06 21.03
C TYR A 99 7.39 -12.40 21.33
N GLY A 100 8.47 -13.15 21.13
CA GLY A 100 9.85 -12.65 21.23
C GLY A 100 10.38 -12.12 19.89
N PHE A 101 11.54 -11.48 19.95
CA PHE A 101 12.21 -10.95 18.75
C PHE A 101 12.41 -12.00 17.64
N GLY A 102 12.67 -13.27 18.01
CA GLY A 102 12.83 -14.36 17.05
C GLY A 102 11.57 -14.72 16.26
N ASP A 103 10.39 -14.53 16.84
CA ASP A 103 9.12 -14.81 16.19
C ASP A 103 8.87 -13.88 14.99
N PHE A 104 9.47 -12.67 15.01
CA PHE A 104 9.42 -11.71 13.89
C PHE A 104 10.16 -12.18 12.63
N PHE A 105 10.93 -13.26 12.70
CA PHE A 105 11.69 -13.77 11.56
C PHE A 105 11.24 -15.17 11.10
N GLY A 106 10.31 -15.80 11.82
CA GLY A 106 9.92 -17.21 11.62
C GLY A 106 8.74 -17.44 10.67
N GLY A 107 7.79 -16.51 10.63
CA GLY A 107 6.47 -16.72 10.02
C GLY A 107 6.43 -16.67 8.49
N ALA A 108 7.40 -16.01 7.85
CA ALA A 108 7.43 -15.87 6.39
C ALA A 108 8.85 -15.86 5.83
N THR A 109 8.97 -16.27 4.58
CA THR A 109 10.22 -16.19 3.81
C THR A 109 9.90 -15.81 2.38
N GLY A 110 10.69 -14.91 1.80
CA GLY A 110 10.51 -14.48 0.43
C GLY A 110 11.80 -13.97 -0.20
N PHE A 111 11.76 -13.85 -1.51
CA PHE A 111 12.79 -13.22 -2.30
C PHE A 111 12.18 -12.16 -3.18
N GLY A 112 12.94 -11.09 -3.39
CA GLY A 112 12.59 -10.05 -4.32
C GLY A 112 13.82 -9.39 -4.90
N GLY A 113 13.59 -8.53 -5.87
CA GLY A 113 14.66 -7.78 -6.50
C GLY A 113 14.13 -6.59 -7.26
N ASP A 114 15.05 -5.70 -7.57
CA ASP A 114 14.84 -4.52 -8.38
C ASP A 114 15.84 -4.50 -9.52
N PHE A 115 15.45 -3.93 -10.64
CA PHE A 115 16.33 -3.70 -11.76
C PHE A 115 16.00 -2.34 -12.38
N GLY A 116 17.05 -1.57 -12.75
CA GLY A 116 16.86 -0.25 -13.34
C GLY A 116 18.02 0.19 -14.21
N ALA A 117 17.74 1.21 -15.03
CA ALA A 117 18.70 1.88 -15.87
C ALA A 117 18.50 3.39 -15.81
N GLU A 118 19.57 4.14 -15.89
CA GLU A 118 19.57 5.59 -16.02
C GLU A 118 20.49 6.01 -17.15
N LEU A 119 19.96 6.81 -18.07
CA LEU A 119 20.71 7.49 -19.12
C LEU A 119 20.78 8.98 -18.79
N THR A 120 21.99 9.52 -18.70
CA THR A 120 22.24 10.96 -18.60
C THR A 120 22.88 11.44 -19.90
N LEU A 121 22.21 12.33 -20.59
CA LEU A 121 22.79 13.09 -21.69
C LEU A 121 23.49 14.32 -21.11
N LYS A 122 24.80 14.42 -21.35
CA LYS A 122 25.63 15.51 -20.82
C LYS A 122 25.46 16.78 -21.66
N GLU A 123 25.64 17.90 -21.05
CA GLU A 123 25.63 19.18 -21.74
C GLU A 123 27.02 19.50 -22.30
N ALA A 124 27.13 19.71 -23.61
CA ALA A 124 28.41 19.91 -24.29
C ALA A 124 29.10 21.24 -23.92
N SER A 125 28.34 22.28 -23.61
CA SER A 125 28.88 23.59 -23.22
C SER A 125 29.38 23.64 -21.77
N GLY A 126 29.02 22.69 -20.95
CA GLY A 126 29.27 22.70 -19.49
C GLY A 126 28.46 23.74 -18.72
N ASP A 127 27.53 24.40 -19.39
CA ASP A 127 26.70 25.46 -18.82
C ASP A 127 25.59 24.93 -17.92
N LYS A 128 25.23 23.63 -18.04
CA LYS A 128 24.23 22.95 -17.23
C LYS A 128 24.83 21.68 -16.65
N PRO A 129 24.28 21.17 -15.56
CA PRO A 129 24.78 19.92 -14.96
C PRO A 129 24.55 18.68 -15.86
N TYR A 130 23.56 18.73 -16.73
CA TYR A 130 23.21 17.75 -17.79
C TYR A 130 22.22 18.42 -18.74
N PHE A 131 21.99 17.80 -19.89
CA PHE A 131 20.91 18.20 -20.80
C PHE A 131 19.61 17.50 -20.41
N LEU A 132 19.65 16.17 -20.32
CA LEU A 132 18.48 15.34 -19.99
C LEU A 132 18.95 14.12 -19.20
N LYS A 133 18.20 13.74 -18.18
CA LYS A 133 18.29 12.44 -17.54
C LYS A 133 16.99 11.67 -17.80
N PHE A 134 17.11 10.39 -18.03
CA PHE A 134 15.99 9.48 -18.18
C PHE A 134 16.27 8.20 -17.42
N GLY A 135 15.33 7.73 -16.61
CA GLY A 135 15.46 6.51 -15.84
C GLY A 135 14.22 5.67 -15.90
N ALA A 136 14.43 4.36 -15.85
CA ALA A 136 13.39 3.36 -15.75
C ALA A 136 13.83 2.26 -14.77
N SER A 137 12.93 1.84 -13.88
CA SER A 137 13.18 0.70 -13.00
C SER A 137 11.92 -0.11 -12.73
N VAL A 138 12.08 -1.43 -12.69
CA VAL A 138 11.06 -2.34 -12.16
C VAL A 138 11.50 -2.73 -10.75
N ASN A 139 10.64 -2.49 -9.77
CA ASN A 139 10.95 -2.70 -8.37
C ASN A 139 10.01 -3.73 -7.75
N ASP A 140 10.47 -4.34 -6.66
CA ASP A 140 9.74 -5.29 -5.85
C ASP A 140 9.20 -6.48 -6.68
N ILE A 141 10.05 -7.02 -7.57
CA ILE A 141 9.74 -8.25 -8.31
C ILE A 141 9.94 -9.43 -7.36
N GLY A 142 8.88 -10.19 -7.06
CA GLY A 142 9.02 -11.34 -6.19
C GLY A 142 7.76 -11.70 -5.41
N ALA A 143 7.93 -12.58 -4.41
CA ALA A 143 6.85 -13.03 -3.56
C ALA A 143 7.35 -13.46 -2.18
N ILE A 144 6.45 -13.46 -1.22
CA ILE A 144 6.65 -13.93 0.14
C ILE A 144 5.70 -15.09 0.40
N LYS A 145 6.22 -16.17 0.96
CA LYS A 145 5.45 -17.33 1.39
C LYS A 145 5.31 -17.30 2.91
N TYR A 146 4.09 -17.19 3.38
CA TYR A 146 3.71 -17.34 4.77
C TYR A 146 3.37 -18.81 5.03
N LYS A 147 3.86 -19.34 6.13
CA LYS A 147 3.58 -20.71 6.59
C LYS A 147 2.55 -20.66 7.72
N ASP A 148 1.88 -21.79 7.91
CA ASP A 148 0.99 -22.02 9.05
C ASP A 148 -0.09 -20.93 9.19
N ILE A 149 -0.64 -20.50 8.04
CA ILE A 149 -1.74 -19.56 8.02
C ILE A 149 -3.02 -20.25 8.41
N HIS A 150 -3.61 -19.82 9.52
CA HIS A 150 -4.93 -20.20 9.94
C HIS A 150 -5.97 -19.36 9.20
N ARG A 151 -6.87 -20.01 8.48
CA ARG A 151 -7.99 -19.38 7.77
C ARG A 151 -9.30 -19.78 8.42
N LEU A 152 -10.05 -18.81 8.90
CA LEU A 152 -11.43 -18.98 9.33
C LEU A 152 -12.36 -18.45 8.23
N HIS A 153 -13.03 -19.38 7.54
CA HIS A 153 -14.06 -19.07 6.57
C HIS A 153 -15.43 -19.05 7.25
N ILE A 154 -16.20 -17.99 7.02
CA ILE A 154 -17.49 -17.71 7.70
C ILE A 154 -18.53 -17.42 6.63
N ILE A 155 -19.59 -18.19 6.60
CA ILE A 155 -20.69 -18.00 5.65
C ILE A 155 -22.06 -18.09 6.32
N GLY A 156 -23.03 -17.39 5.74
CA GLY A 156 -24.44 -17.51 6.08
C GLY A 156 -25.05 -16.28 6.74
N THR A 157 -26.20 -16.51 7.34
CA THR A 157 -26.95 -15.51 8.09
C THR A 157 -27.16 -16.03 9.48
N GLY A 158 -26.85 -15.23 10.47
CA GLY A 158 -26.99 -15.59 11.89
C GLY A 158 -27.55 -14.45 12.72
N ALA A 159 -27.54 -14.62 14.03
CA ALA A 159 -27.89 -13.58 14.97
C ALA A 159 -26.79 -12.47 14.97
N ALA A 160 -27.13 -11.30 15.52
CA ALA A 160 -26.20 -10.18 15.64
C ALA A 160 -24.86 -10.60 16.29
N ILE A 161 -23.77 -10.15 15.71
CA ILE A 161 -22.42 -10.43 16.17
C ILE A 161 -22.01 -9.34 17.16
N ASP A 162 -21.54 -9.75 18.35
CA ASP A 162 -20.81 -8.86 19.25
C ASP A 162 -19.34 -8.84 18.84
N THR A 163 -18.84 -7.67 18.48
CA THR A 163 -17.46 -7.53 18.03
C THR A 163 -16.44 -7.76 19.16
N ASN A 164 -16.84 -7.64 20.42
CA ASN A 164 -15.97 -7.94 21.56
C ASN A 164 -15.68 -9.45 21.72
N GLU A 165 -16.53 -10.31 21.15
CA GLU A 165 -16.37 -11.75 21.15
C GLU A 165 -15.54 -12.26 19.94
N ILE A 166 -15.13 -11.35 19.05
CA ILE A 166 -14.28 -11.68 17.91
C ILE A 166 -12.82 -11.48 18.30
N ASP A 167 -12.12 -12.59 18.46
CA ASP A 167 -10.68 -12.58 18.72
C ASP A 167 -9.92 -13.10 17.50
N ILE A 168 -9.20 -12.20 16.82
CA ILE A 168 -8.35 -12.55 15.66
C ILE A 168 -7.12 -13.36 16.07
N PHE A 169 -6.79 -13.40 17.35
CA PHE A 169 -5.68 -14.19 17.90
C PHE A 169 -6.15 -15.59 18.33
N ASP A 170 -7.44 -15.79 18.63
CA ASP A 170 -8.06 -17.09 18.90
C ASP A 170 -9.22 -17.37 17.92
N LEU A 171 -8.86 -17.85 16.74
CA LEU A 171 -9.84 -18.21 15.71
C LEU A 171 -10.72 -19.39 16.09
N ASN A 172 -10.28 -20.25 17.02
CA ASN A 172 -11.12 -21.37 17.51
C ASN A 172 -12.28 -20.84 18.37
N SER A 173 -11.99 -19.96 19.32
CA SER A 173 -13.00 -19.30 20.13
C SER A 173 -13.97 -18.50 19.26
N THR A 174 -13.45 -17.69 18.35
CA THR A 174 -14.23 -16.92 17.37
C THR A 174 -15.12 -17.84 16.52
N ALA A 175 -14.61 -18.96 16.01
CA ALA A 175 -15.38 -19.91 15.23
C ALA A 175 -16.53 -20.53 16.05
N ASN A 176 -16.29 -20.92 17.30
CA ASN A 176 -17.29 -21.47 18.19
C ASN A 176 -18.36 -20.44 18.54
N TYR A 177 -17.98 -19.21 18.83
CA TYR A 177 -18.90 -18.12 19.07
C TYR A 177 -19.81 -17.90 17.84
N LEU A 178 -19.25 -17.77 16.64
CA LEU A 178 -20.01 -17.57 15.41
C LEU A 178 -20.97 -18.74 15.10
N ARG A 179 -20.54 -19.97 15.35
CA ARG A 179 -21.46 -21.16 15.24
C ARG A 179 -22.63 -21.06 16.20
N SER A 180 -22.40 -20.62 17.42
CA SER A 180 -23.47 -20.42 18.40
C SER A 180 -24.48 -19.34 17.97
N ARG A 181 -24.04 -18.43 17.09
CA ARG A 181 -24.88 -17.37 16.51
C ARG A 181 -25.58 -17.80 15.21
N GLY A 182 -25.36 -19.05 14.73
CA GLY A 182 -26.00 -19.59 13.53
C GLY A 182 -25.20 -19.49 12.24
N TYR A 183 -23.95 -19.02 12.29
CA TYR A 183 -23.07 -18.98 11.12
C TYR A 183 -22.37 -20.30 10.88
N ASN A 184 -22.13 -20.65 9.62
CA ASN A 184 -21.26 -21.77 9.27
C ASN A 184 -19.81 -21.31 9.25
N THR A 185 -18.96 -22.02 9.96
CA THR A 185 -17.53 -21.70 10.03
C THR A 185 -16.67 -22.92 9.71
N THR A 186 -15.61 -22.69 8.93
CA THR A 186 -14.60 -23.70 8.61
C THR A 186 -13.22 -23.14 8.92
N LEU A 187 -12.47 -23.83 9.76
CA LEU A 187 -11.09 -23.49 10.09
C LEU A 187 -10.14 -24.42 9.33
N THR A 188 -9.18 -23.83 8.62
CA THR A 188 -8.15 -24.56 7.87
C THR A 188 -6.79 -23.95 8.13
N THR A 189 -5.72 -24.74 7.95
CA THR A 189 -4.33 -24.25 8.04
C THR A 189 -3.61 -24.56 6.72
N SER A 190 -2.97 -23.57 6.15
CA SER A 190 -2.28 -23.68 4.87
C SER A 190 -1.12 -22.67 4.74
N SER A 191 -0.30 -22.83 3.70
CA SER A 191 0.63 -21.77 3.33
C SER A 191 -0.03 -20.82 2.35
N VAL A 192 0.24 -19.51 2.50
CA VAL A 192 -0.24 -18.46 1.59
C VAL A 192 0.97 -17.79 0.94
N SER A 193 0.93 -17.64 -0.38
CA SER A 193 1.92 -16.85 -1.12
C SER A 193 1.33 -15.49 -1.44
N GLN A 194 2.08 -14.43 -1.14
CA GLN A 194 1.71 -13.05 -1.41
C GLN A 194 2.75 -12.43 -2.33
N GLY A 195 2.32 -11.90 -3.47
CA GLY A 195 3.17 -11.13 -4.36
C GLY A 195 3.67 -9.85 -3.71
N LEU A 196 4.85 -9.41 -4.07
CA LEU A 196 5.35 -8.08 -3.73
C LEU A 196 4.64 -7.00 -4.56
N PRO A 197 4.63 -5.74 -4.11
CA PRO A 197 3.98 -4.64 -4.83
C PRO A 197 4.80 -4.20 -6.06
N THR A 198 4.96 -5.11 -7.01
CA THR A 198 5.76 -4.89 -8.22
C THR A 198 5.27 -3.65 -8.97
N ASN A 199 6.19 -2.76 -9.29
CA ASN A 199 5.89 -1.51 -9.97
C ASN A 199 6.97 -1.12 -10.96
N LEU A 200 6.59 -0.32 -11.96
CA LEU A 200 7.48 0.33 -12.90
C LEU A 200 7.58 1.81 -12.53
N ASN A 201 8.80 2.28 -12.25
CA ASN A 201 9.09 3.69 -12.09
C ASN A 201 9.75 4.24 -13.35
N LEU A 202 9.28 5.37 -13.80
CA LEU A 202 9.83 6.14 -14.91
C LEU A 202 10.11 7.55 -14.45
N TYR A 203 11.23 8.10 -14.88
CA TYR A 203 11.45 9.54 -14.74
C TYR A 203 12.23 10.10 -15.92
N ALA A 204 11.99 11.38 -16.19
CA ALA A 204 12.78 12.19 -17.08
C ALA A 204 13.03 13.53 -16.40
N ASP A 205 14.23 14.09 -16.55
CA ASP A 205 14.62 15.32 -15.90
C ASP A 205 15.41 16.20 -16.87
N TYR A 206 14.82 17.32 -17.26
CA TYR A 206 15.36 18.25 -18.23
C TYR A 206 15.90 19.51 -17.56
N ALA A 207 17.16 19.82 -17.78
CA ALA A 207 17.78 21.06 -17.31
C ALA A 207 17.54 22.17 -18.33
N ILE A 208 16.62 23.10 -18.03
CA ILE A 208 16.37 24.29 -18.86
C ILE A 208 17.57 25.24 -18.79
N THR A 209 18.03 25.50 -17.56
CA THR A 209 19.22 26.32 -17.26
C THR A 209 20.03 25.66 -16.14
N LYS A 210 21.06 26.33 -15.64
CA LYS A 210 21.82 25.89 -14.43
C LYS A 210 20.97 25.78 -13.17
N ARG A 211 19.82 26.44 -13.13
CA ARG A 211 18.99 26.57 -11.92
C ARG A 211 17.52 26.18 -12.12
N PHE A 212 17.05 26.10 -13.35
CA PHE A 212 15.68 25.75 -13.67
C PHE A 212 15.63 24.38 -14.33
N PHE A 213 14.79 23.52 -13.79
CA PHE A 213 14.62 22.15 -14.21
C PHE A 213 13.13 21.80 -14.29
N VAL A 214 12.81 20.82 -15.10
CA VAL A 214 11.49 20.20 -15.14
C VAL A 214 11.68 18.70 -15.12
N SER A 215 11.13 18.04 -14.11
CA SER A 215 11.08 16.58 -14.03
C SER A 215 9.68 16.10 -14.37
N ALA A 216 9.59 14.99 -15.11
CA ALA A 216 8.40 14.17 -15.23
C ALA A 216 8.69 12.84 -14.56
N ASN A 217 7.77 12.35 -13.75
CA ASN A 217 7.88 11.07 -13.05
C ASN A 217 6.58 10.29 -13.14
N GLY A 218 6.66 8.99 -13.08
CA GLY A 218 5.51 8.11 -13.07
C GLY A 218 5.80 6.81 -12.35
N LEU A 219 4.82 6.33 -11.62
CA LEU A 219 4.78 5.01 -11.04
C LEU A 219 3.59 4.28 -11.65
N ILE A 220 3.86 3.12 -12.22
CA ILE A 220 2.85 2.24 -12.82
C ILE A 220 2.79 0.96 -12.00
N ASN A 221 1.65 0.66 -11.43
CA ASN A 221 1.43 -0.59 -10.73
C ASN A 221 1.46 -1.77 -11.72
N LEU A 222 2.27 -2.78 -11.43
CA LEU A 222 2.34 -4.05 -12.17
C LEU A 222 1.82 -5.22 -11.34
N ALA A 223 1.53 -5.00 -10.05
CA ALA A 223 0.96 -6.02 -9.18
C ALA A 223 -0.51 -6.29 -9.51
N ASN A 224 -0.97 -7.49 -9.22
CA ASN A 224 -2.37 -7.87 -9.41
C ASN A 224 -3.24 -7.17 -8.35
N THR A 225 -4.14 -6.29 -8.78
CA THR A 225 -5.07 -5.53 -7.94
C THR A 225 -6.36 -6.28 -7.60
N ASN A 226 -6.63 -7.41 -8.27
CA ASN A 226 -7.80 -8.25 -8.01
C ASN A 226 -7.59 -9.24 -6.84
N SER A 227 -6.45 -9.15 -6.17
CA SER A 227 -6.09 -9.96 -5.02
C SER A 227 -5.81 -9.05 -3.83
N THR A 228 -5.72 -9.62 -2.64
CA THR A 228 -5.29 -8.90 -1.43
C THR A 228 -3.78 -8.65 -1.38
N ASN A 229 -3.06 -8.82 -2.48
CA ASN A 229 -1.67 -8.44 -2.58
C ASN A 229 -1.51 -6.93 -2.39
N PRO A 230 -0.46 -6.46 -1.72
CA PRO A 230 -0.15 -5.05 -1.64
C PRO A 230 0.21 -4.52 -3.04
N TYR A 231 -0.19 -3.30 -3.32
CA TYR A 231 0.15 -2.61 -4.56
C TYR A 231 0.27 -1.11 -4.33
N TYR A 232 1.00 -0.45 -5.21
CA TYR A 232 1.09 1.00 -5.22
C TYR A 232 0.06 1.59 -6.18
N HIS A 233 -0.51 2.72 -5.83
CA HIS A 233 -1.37 3.47 -6.74
C HIS A 233 -0.54 4.08 -7.88
N SER A 234 -0.98 3.85 -9.11
CA SER A 234 -0.33 4.46 -10.28
C SER A 234 -0.56 5.96 -10.29
N PHE A 235 0.50 6.71 -10.58
CA PHE A 235 0.44 8.15 -10.73
C PHE A 235 1.43 8.65 -11.80
N VAL A 236 1.19 9.86 -12.28
CA VAL A 236 2.15 10.65 -13.05
C VAL A 236 2.30 12.02 -12.42
N GLY A 237 3.50 12.58 -12.52
CA GLY A 237 3.81 13.89 -11.97
C GLY A 237 4.69 14.71 -12.89
N LEU A 238 4.52 16.03 -12.83
CA LEU A 238 5.38 17.02 -13.45
C LEU A 238 5.87 17.96 -12.34
N VAL A 239 7.17 18.21 -12.27
CA VAL A 239 7.78 18.98 -11.19
C VAL A 239 8.71 20.04 -11.78
N PRO A 240 8.20 21.23 -12.14
CA PRO A 240 9.06 22.39 -12.35
C PRO A 240 9.71 22.78 -11.03
N ARG A 241 11.02 23.06 -11.09
CA ARG A 241 11.79 23.43 -9.91
C ARG A 241 12.89 24.42 -10.22
N PHE A 242 13.17 25.26 -9.24
CA PHE A 242 14.32 26.15 -9.17
C PHE A 242 15.27 25.66 -8.08
N GLU A 243 16.54 25.52 -8.41
CA GLU A 243 17.59 25.07 -7.49
C GLU A 243 18.71 26.10 -7.39
N SER A 244 19.12 26.41 -6.17
CA SER A 244 20.30 27.22 -5.90
C SER A 244 21.05 26.67 -4.68
N LYS A 245 22.20 27.27 -4.36
CA LYS A 245 23.01 26.85 -3.21
C LYS A 245 22.21 26.87 -1.87
N TRP A 246 21.33 27.86 -1.71
CA TRP A 246 20.64 28.12 -0.43
C TRP A 246 19.11 27.97 -0.50
N VAL A 247 18.54 28.08 -1.69
CA VAL A 247 17.09 28.10 -1.86
C VAL A 247 16.71 27.20 -3.02
N ASP A 248 15.84 26.23 -2.76
CA ASP A 248 15.17 25.47 -3.81
C ASP A 248 13.66 25.64 -3.65
N VAL A 249 12.99 25.74 -4.79
CA VAL A 249 11.53 25.77 -4.86
C VAL A 249 11.09 24.76 -5.88
N SER A 250 10.15 23.89 -5.53
CA SER A 250 9.54 22.95 -6.46
C SER A 250 8.01 22.97 -6.35
N VAL A 251 7.36 22.77 -7.49
CA VAL A 251 5.90 22.75 -7.60
C VAL A 251 5.47 21.41 -8.20
N PRO A 252 5.36 20.35 -7.39
CA PRO A 252 4.88 19.06 -7.86
C PRO A 252 3.41 19.16 -8.30
N LEU A 253 3.12 18.66 -9.49
CA LEU A 253 1.79 18.56 -10.08
C LEU A 253 1.55 17.08 -10.35
N THR A 254 0.79 16.41 -9.49
CA THR A 254 0.60 14.95 -9.53
C THR A 254 -0.84 14.58 -9.89
N TYR A 255 -1.00 13.62 -10.78
CA TYR A 255 -2.29 13.00 -11.07
C TYR A 255 -2.29 11.53 -10.66
N ASN A 256 -3.20 11.16 -9.76
CA ASN A 256 -3.39 9.79 -9.30
C ASN A 256 -4.52 9.12 -10.08
N PHE A 257 -4.22 8.00 -10.74
CA PHE A 257 -5.20 7.32 -11.60
C PHE A 257 -6.32 6.59 -10.84
N MET A 258 -6.06 6.16 -9.61
CA MET A 258 -7.06 5.45 -8.81
C MET A 258 -8.10 6.41 -8.23
N SER A 259 -7.64 7.48 -7.60
CA SER A 259 -8.55 8.50 -7.06
C SER A 259 -9.06 9.47 -8.13
N GLN A 260 -8.53 9.39 -9.36
CA GLN A 260 -8.80 10.33 -10.46
C GLN A 260 -8.60 11.79 -10.01
N ASP A 261 -7.56 12.01 -9.20
CA ASP A 261 -7.34 13.23 -8.49
C ASP A 261 -6.04 13.92 -8.90
N PHE A 262 -6.14 15.23 -9.14
CA PHE A 262 -5.00 16.10 -9.42
C PHE A 262 -4.59 16.82 -8.15
N LYS A 263 -3.31 16.72 -7.79
CA LYS A 263 -2.73 17.27 -6.56
C LYS A 263 -1.61 18.25 -6.90
N PRO A 264 -1.85 19.55 -6.75
CA PRO A 264 -0.79 20.55 -6.79
C PRO A 264 -0.08 20.59 -5.42
N GLY A 265 1.24 20.59 -5.44
CA GLY A 265 2.07 20.72 -4.26
C GLY A 265 3.00 21.91 -4.32
N LEU A 266 3.69 22.17 -3.22
CA LEU A 266 4.77 23.15 -3.11
C LEU A 266 5.79 22.63 -2.11
N ALA A 267 7.07 22.67 -2.47
CA ALA A 267 8.14 22.43 -1.53
C ALA A 267 9.20 23.55 -1.62
N LEU A 268 9.70 23.92 -0.46
CA LEU A 268 10.69 24.96 -0.26
C LEU A 268 11.83 24.40 0.58
N ARG A 269 13.08 24.57 0.11
CA ARG A 269 14.29 24.31 0.89
C ARG A 269 15.01 25.63 1.13
N LEU A 270 15.39 25.88 2.38
CA LEU A 270 16.17 27.05 2.83
C LEU A 270 17.39 26.53 3.61
N GLY A 271 18.52 26.45 2.93
CA GLY A 271 19.73 25.84 3.51
C GLY A 271 19.48 24.38 3.93
N PRO A 272 19.61 24.02 5.22
CA PRO A 272 19.38 22.67 5.71
C PRO A 272 17.89 22.34 5.98
N LEU A 273 17.02 23.33 5.97
CA LEU A 273 15.59 23.17 6.29
C LEU A 273 14.79 22.98 5.01
N SER A 274 13.87 22.02 5.04
CA SER A 274 12.90 21.79 3.97
C SER A 274 11.49 21.76 4.55
N ILE A 275 10.55 22.36 3.85
CA ILE A 275 9.12 22.31 4.16
C ILE A 275 8.34 22.14 2.88
N GLY A 276 7.28 21.34 2.90
CA GLY A 276 6.47 21.15 1.71
C GLY A 276 5.13 20.49 1.99
N SER A 277 4.33 20.46 0.94
CA SER A 277 3.07 19.75 0.86
C SER A 277 2.88 19.22 -0.56
N ASP A 278 2.45 17.98 -0.70
CA ASP A 278 2.13 17.36 -1.99
C ASP A 278 0.68 17.58 -2.39
N ASP A 279 -0.14 18.14 -1.52
CA ASP A 279 -1.54 18.43 -1.78
C ASP A 279 -1.95 19.76 -1.14
N LEU A 280 -1.93 20.81 -1.95
CA LEU A 280 -2.38 22.15 -1.57
C LEU A 280 -3.83 22.42 -1.93
N LYS A 281 -4.60 21.44 -2.37
CA LYS A 281 -6.01 21.62 -2.72
C LYS A 281 -6.83 22.25 -1.61
N ILE A 282 -6.51 21.93 -0.36
CA ILE A 282 -7.18 22.49 0.81
C ILE A 282 -7.19 24.03 0.82
N LEU A 283 -6.25 24.67 0.14
CA LEU A 283 -6.19 26.13 0.04
C LEU A 283 -7.16 26.71 -0.99
N PHE A 284 -7.71 25.89 -1.89
CA PHE A 284 -8.48 26.33 -3.05
C PHE A 284 -9.84 25.66 -3.19
N THR A 285 -10.02 24.47 -2.59
CA THR A 285 -11.24 23.66 -2.70
C THR A 285 -11.51 22.92 -1.41
N GLU A 286 -12.72 22.37 -1.24
CA GLU A 286 -12.99 21.39 -0.19
C GLU A 286 -12.18 20.12 -0.46
N SER A 287 -11.12 19.92 0.31
CA SER A 287 -10.27 18.75 0.25
C SER A 287 -10.51 17.83 1.44
N LYS A 288 -10.47 16.50 1.20
CA LYS A 288 -10.63 15.50 2.26
C LYS A 288 -9.35 15.18 3.02
N GLY A 289 -8.23 15.85 2.69
CA GLY A 289 -6.94 15.64 3.33
C GLY A 289 -5.92 16.69 2.94
N ALA A 290 -4.96 16.91 3.82
CA ALA A 290 -3.75 17.70 3.56
C ALA A 290 -2.57 16.98 4.19
N ASN A 291 -1.37 17.13 3.61
CA ASN A 291 -0.14 16.71 4.22
C ASN A 291 0.84 17.89 4.30
N ILE A 292 1.67 17.89 5.33
CA ILE A 292 2.79 18.82 5.49
C ILE A 292 3.96 17.99 5.96
N TYR A 293 5.14 18.21 5.38
CA TYR A 293 6.40 17.61 5.81
C TYR A 293 7.46 18.69 6.01
N ALA A 294 8.39 18.42 6.92
CA ALA A 294 9.50 19.32 7.27
C ALA A 294 10.80 18.52 7.48
#